data_f8c1f6cb13b86c98c9fd5b6e44426bfd
#
_entry.id   f8c1f6cb13b86c98c9fd5b6e44426bfd
#
_cell.length_a   1.000
_cell.length_b   1.000
_cell.length_c   1.000
_cell.angle_alpha   90.00
_cell.angle_beta   90.00
_cell.angle_gamma   90.00
#
_symmetry.space_group_name_H-M   'P 1'
#
loop_
_entity.id
_entity.type
_entity.pdbx_description
1 polymer ?
#
loop_
_entity_poly.entity_id
_entity_poly.type
_entity_poly.pdbx_seq_one_letter_code
_entity_poly.pdbx_strand_id
1 'polypeptide(L)' 'MPNSPKLPPDIVSRLRSLAHDLSNSVETLLQASYLLGELNLEAPGKTWVTLIADAAQDAAHINREIREVLRTQ' A
#
# COMPACT_ATOMS: atom_id res chain seq x y z
N MET A 1 18.08 5.89 20.35
CA MET A 1 17.50 6.41 20.27
C MET A 1 16.78 7.09 20.82
N PRO A 2 17.03 7.67 20.93
CA PRO A 2 16.37 8.28 21.69
C PRO A 2 15.14 8.42 21.47
N ASN A 3 14.64 8.90 22.01
CA ASN A 3 13.35 8.99 22.20
C ASN A 3 12.69 9.91 21.30
N SER A 4 12.15 9.40 20.24
CA SER A 4 11.17 10.16 19.50
C SER A 4 9.98 10.36 20.39
N PRO A 5 9.44 11.55 20.43
CA PRO A 5 8.19 11.76 21.18
C PRO A 5 7.12 10.87 20.62
N LYS A 6 6.35 10.27 21.48
CA LYS A 6 5.23 9.48 21.03
C LYS A 6 4.09 10.38 20.58
N LEU A 7 3.37 9.95 19.59
CA LEU A 7 2.21 10.67 19.12
C LEU A 7 1.05 10.51 20.10
N PRO A 8 0.11 11.48 20.12
CA PRO A 8 -1.10 11.31 20.93
C PRO A 8 -1.87 10.06 20.52
N PRO A 9 -2.50 9.36 21.46
CA PRO A 9 -3.19 8.10 21.15
C PRO A 9 -4.27 8.23 20.11
N ASP A 10 -5.01 9.33 20.07
CA ASP A 10 -6.05 9.54 19.07
C ASP A 10 -5.46 9.68 17.67
N ILE A 11 -4.30 10.31 17.56
CA ILE A 11 -3.61 10.43 16.27
C ILE A 11 -3.10 9.06 15.83
N VAL A 12 -2.53 8.29 16.74
CA VAL A 12 -2.06 6.94 16.41
C VAL A 12 -3.21 6.08 15.91
N SER A 13 -4.34 6.14 16.62
CA SER A 13 -5.53 5.36 16.23
C SER A 13 -6.01 5.76 14.84
N ARG A 14 -6.03 7.05 14.56
CA ARG A 14 -6.47 7.53 13.25
C ARG A 14 -5.51 7.10 12.15
N LEU A 15 -4.21 7.17 12.41
CA LEU A 15 -3.21 6.75 11.43
C LEU A 15 -3.30 5.25 11.16
N ARG A 16 -3.56 4.44 12.19
CA ARG A 16 -3.75 3.00 12.01
C ARG A 16 -4.96 2.71 11.13
N SER A 17 -6.03 3.43 11.34
CA SER A 17 -7.23 3.29 10.53
C SER A 17 -6.96 3.64 9.08
N LEU A 18 -6.25 4.75 8.85
CA LEU A 18 -5.90 5.16 7.49
C LEU A 18 -4.96 4.16 6.83
N ALA A 19 -4.00 3.62 7.57
CA ALA A 19 -3.10 2.60 7.04
C ALA A 19 -3.87 1.33 6.66
N HIS A 20 -4.86 0.96 7.45
CA HIS A 20 -5.72 -0.17 7.15
C HIS A 20 -6.52 0.07 5.86
N ASP A 21 -7.09 1.27 5.72
CA ASP A 21 -7.84 1.62 4.53
C ASP A 21 -6.94 1.62 3.30
N LEU A 22 -5.72 2.13 3.45
CA LEU A 22 -4.76 2.12 2.36
C LEU A 22 -4.40 0.69 1.96
N SER A 23 -4.22 -0.19 2.94
CA SER A 23 -3.96 -1.61 2.65
C SER A 23 -5.05 -2.21 1.78
N ASN A 24 -6.31 -1.91 2.10
CA ASN A 24 -7.44 -2.43 1.33
C ASN A 24 -7.44 -1.88 -0.10
N SER A 25 -7.14 -0.60 -0.27
CA SER A 25 -7.06 0.01 -1.60
C SER A 25 -5.94 -0.59 -2.42
N VAL A 26 -4.79 -0.80 -1.81
CA VAL A 26 -3.64 -1.40 -2.49
C VAL A 26 -3.95 -2.83 -2.91
N GLU A 27 -4.61 -3.60 -2.04
CA GLU A 27 -5.00 -4.97 -2.38
C GLU A 27 -5.94 -5.01 -3.57
N THR A 28 -6.87 -4.07 -3.62
CA THR A 28 -7.80 -3.97 -4.75
C THR A 28 -7.04 -3.66 -6.04
N LEU A 29 -6.06 -2.75 -5.97
CA LEU A 29 -5.23 -2.42 -7.13
C LEU A 29 -4.42 -3.63 -7.60
N LEU A 30 -3.85 -4.38 -6.69
CA LEU A 30 -3.10 -5.58 -7.03
C LEU A 30 -3.99 -6.63 -7.71
N GLN A 31 -5.19 -6.80 -7.16
CA GLN A 31 -6.15 -7.74 -7.70
C GLN A 31 -6.60 -7.33 -9.09
N ALA A 32 -6.90 -6.04 -9.28
CA ALA A 32 -7.30 -5.52 -10.58
C ALA A 32 -6.19 -5.67 -11.60
N SER A 33 -4.95 -5.38 -11.23
CA SER A 33 -3.83 -5.52 -12.15
C SER A 33 -3.60 -6.98 -12.53
N TYR A 34 -3.78 -7.90 -11.58
CA TYR A 34 -3.68 -9.33 -11.86
C TYR A 34 -4.74 -9.76 -12.88
N LEU A 35 -5.99 -9.34 -12.66
CA LEU A 35 -7.08 -9.69 -13.55
C LEU A 35 -6.87 -9.11 -14.94
N LEU A 36 -6.39 -7.88 -15.03
CA LEU A 36 -6.06 -7.28 -16.32
C LEU A 36 -4.95 -8.05 -17.03
N GLY A 37 -3.98 -8.54 -16.26
CA GLY A 37 -2.89 -9.33 -16.80
C GLY A 37 -3.34 -10.67 -17.37
N GLU A 38 -4.51 -11.17 -16.92
CA GLU A 38 -5.07 -12.41 -17.46
C GLU A 38 -5.69 -12.23 -18.84
N LEU A 39 -5.96 -10.99 -19.22
CA LEU A 39 -6.46 -10.70 -20.54
C LEU A 39 -5.31 -10.69 -21.54
N ASN A 40 -5.62 -11.07 -22.78
CA ASN A 40 -4.62 -11.10 -23.83
C ASN A 40 -4.43 -9.70 -24.41
N LEU A 41 -3.73 -8.85 -23.65
CA LEU A 41 -3.55 -7.47 -24.01
C LEU A 41 -2.45 -7.27 -25.03
N GLU A 42 -2.60 -6.23 -25.86
CA GLU A 42 -1.54 -5.79 -26.75
C GLU A 42 -0.36 -5.26 -25.96
N ALA A 43 0.80 -5.15 -26.63
CA ALA A 43 2.03 -4.78 -25.95
C ALA A 43 1.95 -3.51 -25.11
N PRO A 44 1.35 -2.38 -25.58
CA PRO A 44 1.24 -1.21 -24.72
C PRO A 44 0.44 -1.48 -23.45
N GLY A 45 -0.66 -2.23 -23.60
CA GLY A 45 -1.48 -2.58 -22.43
C GLY A 45 -0.74 -3.43 -21.43
N LYS A 46 0.05 -4.39 -21.91
CA LYS A 46 0.86 -5.22 -21.02
C LYS A 46 1.87 -4.39 -20.22
N THR A 47 2.50 -3.43 -20.88
CA THR A 47 3.43 -2.54 -20.19
C THR A 47 2.74 -1.73 -19.10
N TRP A 48 1.55 -1.19 -19.41
CA TRP A 48 0.80 -0.41 -18.44
C TRP A 48 0.37 -1.25 -17.24
N VAL A 49 -0.06 -2.48 -17.48
CA VAL A 49 -0.43 -3.38 -16.38
C VAL A 49 0.77 -3.66 -15.48
N THR A 50 1.94 -3.87 -16.07
CA THR A 50 3.15 -4.10 -15.28
C THR A 50 3.49 -2.88 -14.44
N LEU A 51 3.36 -1.67 -15.00
CA LEU A 51 3.61 -0.45 -14.25
C LEU A 51 2.64 -0.30 -13.08
N ILE A 52 1.37 -0.61 -13.30
CA ILE A 52 0.36 -0.53 -12.24
C ILE A 52 0.68 -1.54 -11.13
N ALA A 53 1.01 -2.77 -11.52
CA ALA A 53 1.33 -3.81 -10.54
C ALA A 53 2.55 -3.45 -9.72
N ASP A 54 3.59 -2.92 -10.36
CA ASP A 54 4.81 -2.53 -9.67
C ASP A 54 4.55 -1.38 -8.71
N ALA A 55 3.78 -0.39 -9.14
CA ALA A 55 3.44 0.74 -8.29
C ALA A 55 2.60 0.30 -7.08
N ALA A 56 1.68 -0.62 -7.31
CA ALA A 56 0.84 -1.13 -6.22
C ALA A 56 1.67 -1.94 -5.21
N GLN A 57 2.64 -2.70 -5.69
CA GLN A 57 3.53 -3.45 -4.80
C GLN A 57 4.42 -2.51 -4.00
N ASP A 58 4.91 -1.46 -4.61
CA ASP A 58 5.66 -0.42 -3.90
C ASP A 58 4.81 0.22 -2.82
N ALA A 59 3.57 0.57 -3.16
CA ALA A 59 2.67 1.17 -2.19
C ALA A 59 2.40 0.23 -1.02
N ALA A 60 2.25 -1.06 -1.29
CA ALA A 60 2.06 -2.06 -0.25
C ALA A 60 3.26 -2.12 0.68
N HIS A 61 4.47 -2.08 0.11
CA HIS A 61 5.69 -2.09 0.89
C HIS A 61 5.81 -0.85 1.78
N ILE A 62 5.56 0.31 1.21
CA ILE A 62 5.60 1.57 1.96
C ILE A 62 4.59 1.54 3.09
N ASN A 63 3.40 1.04 2.80
CA ASN A 63 2.35 0.98 3.82
C ASN A 63 2.73 0.03 4.97
N ARG A 64 3.41 -1.08 4.66
CA ARG A 64 3.91 -1.96 5.71
C ARG A 64 4.92 -1.26 6.60
N GLU A 65 5.78 -0.42 6.03
CA GLU A 65 6.72 0.35 6.82
C GLU A 65 6.02 1.37 7.71
N ILE A 66 4.98 2.01 7.20
CA ILE A 66 4.18 2.94 8.01
C ILE A 66 3.56 2.20 9.19
N ARG A 67 3.00 1.02 8.95
CA ARG A 67 2.39 0.24 10.01
C ARG A 67 3.41 -0.22 11.03
N GLU A 68 4.62 -0.52 10.58
CA GLU A 68 5.71 -0.91 11.48
C GLU A 68 6.07 0.24 12.42
N VAL A 69 6.15 1.47 11.87
CA VAL A 69 6.41 2.65 12.69
C VAL A 69 5.28 2.86 13.70
N LEU A 70 4.03 2.71 13.26
CA LEU A 70 2.89 2.89 14.15
C LEU A 70 2.84 1.83 15.25
N ARG A 71 3.39 0.66 15.00
CA ARG A 71 3.38 -0.40 15.98
C ARG A 71 4.20 -0.05 17.22
N THR A 72 5.19 0.82 17.06
CA THR A 72 6.05 1.24 18.18
C THR A 72 5.51 2.45 18.91
N GLN A 73 4.40 3.00 18.49
CA GLN A 73 3.78 4.11 19.17
C GLN A 73 2.87 3.60 20.29
#